data_4f70f1e7f4fd46d717f3b1a17a2a2a6b
#
_entry.id   4f70f1e7f4fd46d717f3b1a17a2a2a6b
#
_cell.length_a   1.000
_cell.length_b   1.000
_cell.length_c   1.000
_cell.angle_alpha   90.00
_cell.angle_beta   90.00
_cell.angle_gamma   90.00
#
_symmetry.space_group_name_H-M   'P 1'
#
loop_
_entity.id
_entity.type
_entity.pdbx_description
1 polymer ?
#
loop_
_entity_poly.entity_id
_entity_poly.type
_entity_poly.pdbx_seq_one_letter_code
_entity_poly.pdbx_strand_id
1 'polypeptide(L)'
;MTLHKVQTHAEGQVLPRQDQLAWKIAELATSDRPMDAEAVIMVGNRLLDNAAVALGAINREPVRHARLLALGYAHPQQRGATLFGLPPELTFHCEWAALANGVAVRELDMHDCYLAADYSHPGDNIPAVLAAAQQRRCNGAALTRALLTSYEIQMALVTGICLHEHKIDHVAHLAPAVAAGVGTLLGLPTETVYQAVNQSVHLACATRQSRKGDITSWKAYAPGQAGKTALEAVGRVLLGECAPSPIYEGRDAVIAWMLSGPDVEYWVPLPDSTQPLRAILDSYTKQHSAEYQAQALIDIGFALHARGLDLDSVTDVLTRPSHHTHHVIGTGSNDPQKMDPDSSRETLDHSVMYILAVAWEDGAWHHVDSYTSERAHRPSTVSLWQKIRTEEASDWTQAYHATDFRNKKFGAEVVVTLSNGDQVIESLDNPNAHSLGASPFARADYIGKLRTMGDGVADPDEIDRFIGLVEDLERLSADDVARLNIVVPADRLQDTSAERVGIL
;
A
#
# COMPACT_ATOMS: atom_id res chain seq x y z
N MET A 1 13.20 -0.42 -20.61
CA MET A 1 12.84 -1.59 -19.76
C MET A 1 13.07 -2.86 -20.55
N THR A 2 13.72 -3.84 -19.94
CA THR A 2 13.89 -5.17 -20.51
C THR A 2 12.80 -6.07 -19.95
N LEU A 3 12.02 -6.71 -20.83
CA LEU A 3 11.04 -7.71 -20.41
C LEU A 3 11.78 -9.02 -20.10
N HIS A 4 11.76 -9.43 -18.85
CA HIS A 4 12.33 -10.69 -18.43
C HIS A 4 11.24 -11.76 -18.45
N LYS A 5 11.46 -12.80 -19.29
CA LYS A 5 10.57 -13.94 -19.40
C LYS A 5 10.77 -14.86 -18.19
N VAL A 6 9.67 -15.22 -17.54
CA VAL A 6 9.65 -16.12 -16.38
C VAL A 6 8.68 -17.26 -16.68
N GLN A 7 9.15 -18.48 -16.54
CA GLN A 7 8.39 -19.69 -16.87
C GLN A 7 8.97 -20.87 -16.08
N THR A 8 8.15 -21.86 -15.77
CA THR A 8 8.65 -23.12 -15.19
C THR A 8 9.68 -23.76 -16.12
N HIS A 9 10.85 -24.14 -15.59
CA HIS A 9 11.90 -24.79 -16.41
C HIS A 9 11.53 -26.22 -16.76
N ALA A 10 12.00 -26.69 -17.93
CA ALA A 10 11.71 -28.02 -18.46
C ALA A 10 12.30 -29.11 -17.54
N GLU A 11 11.66 -30.30 -17.55
CA GLU A 11 12.13 -31.46 -16.80
C GLU A 11 13.52 -31.91 -17.27
N GLY A 12 14.37 -32.25 -16.32
CA GLY A 12 15.75 -32.68 -16.59
C GLY A 12 16.69 -31.56 -17.03
N GLN A 13 16.24 -30.31 -17.11
CA GLN A 13 17.08 -29.14 -17.36
C GLN A 13 17.41 -28.42 -16.05
N VAL A 14 18.62 -27.89 -15.96
CA VAL A 14 19.04 -26.98 -14.89
C VAL A 14 18.93 -25.56 -15.43
N LEU A 15 18.09 -24.74 -14.83
CA LEU A 15 18.02 -23.32 -15.16
C LEU A 15 19.21 -22.60 -14.49
N PRO A 16 20.12 -21.96 -15.27
CA PRO A 16 21.21 -21.18 -14.69
C PRO A 16 20.67 -20.09 -13.77
N ARG A 17 21.38 -19.81 -12.68
CA ARG A 17 20.94 -18.77 -11.72
C ARG A 17 20.73 -17.42 -12.40
N GLN A 18 21.62 -17.06 -13.32
CA GLN A 18 21.55 -15.79 -14.06
C GLN A 18 20.28 -15.62 -14.90
N ASP A 19 19.58 -16.71 -15.21
CA ASP A 19 18.34 -16.71 -15.99
C ASP A 19 17.09 -16.72 -15.10
N GLN A 20 17.25 -16.83 -13.78
CA GLN A 20 16.15 -16.86 -12.80
C GLN A 20 15.70 -15.44 -12.43
N LEU A 21 14.39 -15.23 -12.26
CA LEU A 21 13.82 -13.94 -11.85
C LEU A 21 14.42 -13.44 -10.52
N ALA A 22 14.55 -14.33 -9.53
CA ALA A 22 15.14 -13.96 -8.25
C ALA A 22 16.59 -13.46 -8.37
N TRP A 23 17.35 -14.00 -9.34
CA TRP A 23 18.69 -13.50 -9.63
C TRP A 23 18.65 -12.12 -10.29
N LYS A 24 17.74 -11.90 -11.25
CA LYS A 24 17.56 -10.59 -11.89
C LYS A 24 17.14 -9.51 -10.89
N ILE A 25 16.31 -9.86 -9.93
CA ILE A 25 15.97 -8.98 -8.80
C ILE A 25 17.23 -8.67 -7.97
N ALA A 26 18.06 -9.68 -7.68
CA ALA A 26 19.29 -9.48 -6.91
C ALA A 26 20.33 -8.64 -7.68
N GLU A 27 20.49 -8.85 -8.99
CA GLU A 27 21.34 -8.00 -9.85
C GLU A 27 20.89 -6.53 -9.84
N LEU A 28 19.55 -6.30 -9.92
CA LEU A 28 19.00 -4.96 -9.81
C LEU A 28 19.33 -4.33 -8.45
N ALA A 29 19.09 -5.04 -7.36
CA ALA A 29 19.28 -4.55 -6.00
C ALA A 29 20.75 -4.25 -5.65
N THR A 30 21.70 -4.93 -6.31
CA THR A 30 23.13 -4.75 -6.06
C THR A 30 23.85 -3.89 -7.10
N SER A 31 23.10 -3.36 -8.07
CA SER A 31 23.65 -2.51 -9.12
C SER A 31 23.83 -1.06 -8.66
N ASP A 32 24.91 -0.41 -9.13
CA ASP A 32 25.16 1.01 -8.89
C ASP A 32 24.55 1.88 -10.01
N ARG A 33 23.23 1.71 -10.24
CA ARG A 33 22.51 2.51 -11.24
C ARG A 33 22.12 3.89 -10.69
N PRO A 34 21.93 4.89 -11.57
CA PRO A 34 21.54 6.22 -11.14
C PRO A 34 20.13 6.21 -10.49
N MET A 35 19.88 7.16 -9.62
CA MET A 35 18.55 7.49 -9.10
C MET A 35 18.03 8.71 -9.87
N ASP A 36 16.75 8.69 -10.24
CA ASP A 36 16.07 9.83 -10.81
C ASP A 36 15.89 10.92 -9.74
N ALA A 37 16.19 12.16 -10.04
CA ALA A 37 16.15 13.26 -9.06
C ALA A 37 14.72 13.52 -8.53
N GLU A 38 13.69 13.40 -9.38
CA GLU A 38 12.30 13.55 -8.96
C GLU A 38 11.87 12.36 -8.10
N ALA A 39 12.37 11.15 -8.41
CA ALA A 39 12.11 9.96 -7.60
C ALA A 39 12.72 10.08 -6.20
N VAL A 40 13.91 10.67 -6.05
CA VAL A 40 14.51 10.98 -4.75
C VAL A 40 13.62 11.91 -3.92
N ILE A 41 13.09 12.97 -4.54
CA ILE A 41 12.14 13.89 -3.89
C ILE A 41 10.86 13.13 -3.49
N MET A 42 10.39 12.22 -4.35
CA MET A 42 9.17 11.44 -4.08
C MET A 42 9.35 10.48 -2.90
N VAL A 43 10.55 9.95 -2.63
CA VAL A 43 10.80 9.16 -1.41
C VAL A 43 10.44 9.96 -0.16
N GLY A 44 10.86 11.23 -0.08
CA GLY A 44 10.48 12.11 1.02
C GLY A 44 8.95 12.31 1.10
N ASN A 45 8.27 12.48 -0.03
CA ASN A 45 6.81 12.59 -0.07
C ASN A 45 6.13 11.33 0.48
N ARG A 46 6.62 10.15 0.12
CA ARG A 46 6.08 8.87 0.61
C ARG A 46 6.35 8.65 2.10
N LEU A 47 7.47 9.14 2.62
CA LEU A 47 7.73 9.12 4.07
C LEU A 47 6.74 10.03 4.83
N LEU A 48 6.45 11.23 4.31
CA LEU A 48 5.43 12.11 4.88
C LEU A 48 4.05 11.47 4.83
N ASP A 49 3.69 10.85 3.70
CA ASP A 49 2.42 10.15 3.50
C ASP A 49 2.23 9.00 4.50
N ASN A 50 3.25 8.14 4.64
CA ASN A 50 3.23 7.03 5.59
C ASN A 50 3.11 7.52 7.04
N ALA A 51 3.86 8.55 7.41
CA ALA A 51 3.78 9.15 8.75
C ALA A 51 2.40 9.75 9.02
N ALA A 52 1.81 10.43 8.03
CA ALA A 52 0.46 10.99 8.13
C ALA A 52 -0.57 9.90 8.43
N VAL A 53 -0.58 8.84 7.62
CA VAL A 53 -1.54 7.75 7.79
C VAL A 53 -1.33 7.00 9.11
N ALA A 54 -0.07 6.78 9.50
CA ALA A 54 0.25 6.15 10.79
C ALA A 54 -0.26 6.98 11.98
N LEU A 55 -0.12 8.31 11.96
CA LEU A 55 -0.67 9.18 13.01
C LEU A 55 -2.19 9.16 13.04
N GLY A 56 -2.85 9.27 11.88
CA GLY A 56 -4.32 9.17 11.80
C GLY A 56 -4.87 7.83 12.31
N ALA A 57 -4.04 6.76 12.27
CA ALA A 57 -4.41 5.43 12.75
C ALA A 57 -3.93 5.13 14.17
N ILE A 58 -3.11 5.99 14.80
CA ILE A 58 -2.26 5.64 15.96
C ILE A 58 -3.05 5.06 17.14
N ASN A 59 -4.28 5.49 17.34
CA ASN A 59 -5.16 5.06 18.41
C ASN A 59 -6.21 4.02 17.99
N ARG A 60 -6.17 3.55 16.74
CA ARG A 60 -7.07 2.47 16.31
C ARG A 60 -6.65 1.13 16.91
N GLU A 61 -7.65 0.29 17.19
CA GLU A 61 -7.44 -0.97 17.92
C GLU A 61 -6.37 -1.87 17.29
N PRO A 62 -6.33 -2.12 15.97
CA PRO A 62 -5.28 -2.95 15.38
C PRO A 62 -3.87 -2.39 15.56
N VAL A 63 -3.72 -1.06 15.49
CA VAL A 63 -2.43 -0.37 15.65
C VAL A 63 -1.96 -0.46 17.11
N ARG A 64 -2.88 -0.26 18.06
CA ARG A 64 -2.62 -0.43 19.49
C ARG A 64 -2.15 -1.86 19.80
N HIS A 65 -2.85 -2.87 19.26
CA HIS A 65 -2.48 -4.28 19.46
C HIS A 65 -1.12 -4.60 18.84
N ALA A 66 -0.82 -4.11 17.64
CA ALA A 66 0.49 -4.31 17.01
C ALA A 66 1.63 -3.64 17.81
N ARG A 67 1.38 -2.45 18.36
CA ARG A 67 2.31 -1.76 19.26
C ARG A 67 2.54 -2.56 20.54
N LEU A 68 1.49 -3.10 21.17
CA LEU A 68 1.61 -3.97 22.35
C LEU A 68 2.45 -5.22 22.06
N LEU A 69 2.22 -5.88 20.92
CA LEU A 69 3.04 -7.03 20.55
C LEU A 69 4.51 -6.64 20.41
N ALA A 70 4.80 -5.48 19.82
CA ALA A 70 6.18 -5.02 19.66
C ALA A 70 6.86 -4.68 20.99
N LEU A 71 6.10 -4.20 22.02
CA LEU A 71 6.65 -3.89 23.34
C LEU A 71 7.34 -5.10 24.01
N GLY A 72 6.86 -6.32 23.74
CA GLY A 72 7.50 -7.56 24.21
C GLY A 72 8.86 -7.84 23.56
N TYR A 73 9.23 -7.13 22.51
CA TYR A 73 10.46 -7.31 21.75
C TYR A 73 11.35 -6.06 21.72
N ALA A 74 11.41 -5.35 22.83
CA ALA A 74 12.31 -4.21 23.00
C ALA A 74 13.78 -4.64 22.80
N HIS A 75 14.56 -3.80 22.10
CA HIS A 75 15.95 -4.10 21.81
C HIS A 75 16.83 -3.86 23.05
N PRO A 76 17.52 -4.88 23.60
CA PRO A 76 18.16 -4.80 24.91
C PRO A 76 19.30 -3.80 24.99
N GLN A 77 19.89 -3.41 23.85
CA GLN A 77 21.00 -2.46 23.79
C GLN A 77 20.60 -1.07 23.28
N GLN A 78 19.29 -0.79 23.17
CA GLN A 78 18.77 0.46 22.61
C GLN A 78 19.34 0.81 21.22
N ARG A 79 19.61 -0.20 20.40
CA ARG A 79 20.13 -0.09 19.03
C ARG A 79 19.16 -0.66 18.00
N GLY A 80 17.90 -0.63 18.31
CA GLY A 80 16.84 -1.14 17.43
C GLY A 80 16.20 -0.05 16.60
N ALA A 81 15.04 -0.39 16.04
CA ALA A 81 14.16 0.50 15.29
C ALA A 81 13.12 1.16 16.20
N THR A 82 12.57 2.29 15.79
CA THR A 82 11.55 3.05 16.52
C THR A 82 10.13 2.71 16.08
N LEU A 83 9.15 3.02 16.93
CA LEU A 83 7.72 2.94 16.61
C LEU A 83 7.11 4.33 16.58
N PHE A 84 6.22 4.57 15.59
CA PHE A 84 5.38 5.77 15.62
C PHE A 84 4.60 5.84 16.94
N GLY A 85 4.59 7.02 17.53
CA GLY A 85 3.94 7.31 18.80
C GLY A 85 4.83 7.17 20.02
N LEU A 86 5.92 6.40 19.96
CA LEU A 86 6.79 6.15 21.13
C LEU A 86 8.09 6.97 21.08
N PRO A 87 8.70 7.27 22.25
CA PRO A 87 9.99 7.96 22.32
C PRO A 87 11.10 7.20 21.59
N PRO A 88 12.04 7.88 20.89
CA PRO A 88 13.09 7.23 20.10
C PRO A 88 14.13 6.48 20.93
N GLU A 89 14.20 6.71 22.23
CA GLU A 89 15.02 5.96 23.17
C GLU A 89 14.50 4.54 23.42
N LEU A 90 13.20 4.33 23.20
CA LEU A 90 12.56 3.03 23.29
C LEU A 90 12.62 2.36 21.91
N THR A 91 13.56 1.45 21.75
CA THR A 91 13.81 0.78 20.46
C THR A 91 13.47 -0.70 20.50
N PHE A 92 13.17 -1.26 19.34
CA PHE A 92 12.64 -2.61 19.15
C PHE A 92 13.47 -3.36 18.12
N HIS A 93 13.43 -4.69 18.13
CA HIS A 93 13.95 -5.47 17.02
C HIS A 93 13.23 -5.08 15.73
N CYS A 94 13.99 -4.90 14.64
CA CYS A 94 13.48 -4.31 13.40
C CYS A 94 12.29 -5.09 12.81
N GLU A 95 12.23 -6.40 13.01
CA GLU A 95 11.14 -7.25 12.54
C GLU A 95 9.79 -6.86 13.20
N TRP A 96 9.82 -6.55 14.48
CA TRP A 96 8.63 -6.17 15.23
C TRP A 96 8.27 -4.69 15.04
N ALA A 97 9.27 -3.85 14.86
CA ALA A 97 9.04 -2.46 14.46
C ALA A 97 8.42 -2.39 13.05
N ALA A 98 8.91 -3.19 12.10
CA ALA A 98 8.34 -3.31 10.78
C ALA A 98 6.88 -3.76 10.80
N LEU A 99 6.55 -4.76 11.64
CA LEU A 99 5.17 -5.21 11.83
C LEU A 99 4.29 -4.07 12.35
N ALA A 100 4.66 -3.45 13.47
CA ALA A 100 3.80 -2.48 14.14
C ALA A 100 3.62 -1.19 13.31
N ASN A 101 4.70 -0.65 12.75
CA ASN A 101 4.62 0.51 11.86
C ASN A 101 3.91 0.18 10.54
N GLY A 102 4.08 -1.05 10.01
CA GLY A 102 3.37 -1.52 8.82
C GLY A 102 1.85 -1.58 9.05
N VAL A 103 1.41 -2.06 10.21
CA VAL A 103 -0.01 -2.03 10.59
C VAL A 103 -0.52 -0.59 10.68
N ALA A 104 0.23 0.32 11.30
CA ALA A 104 -0.17 1.72 11.43
C ALA A 104 -0.32 2.42 10.07
N VAL A 105 0.62 2.18 9.15
CA VAL A 105 0.57 2.73 7.79
C VAL A 105 -0.59 2.16 6.97
N ARG A 106 -0.91 0.88 7.14
CA ARG A 106 -1.93 0.21 6.31
C ARG A 106 -3.35 0.40 6.80
N GLU A 107 -3.56 0.68 8.08
CA GLU A 107 -4.87 0.63 8.75
C GLU A 107 -5.95 1.50 8.09
N LEU A 108 -5.63 2.71 7.69
CA LEU A 108 -6.60 3.63 7.07
C LEU A 108 -6.77 3.42 5.56
N ASP A 109 -5.97 2.53 4.95
CA ASP A 109 -5.95 2.34 3.50
C ASP A 109 -5.81 3.66 2.70
N MET A 110 -4.92 4.55 3.17
CA MET A 110 -4.84 5.92 2.69
C MET A 110 -3.43 6.34 2.23
N HIS A 111 -2.47 5.41 2.24
CA HIS A 111 -1.13 5.62 1.65
C HIS A 111 -1.15 5.26 0.17
N ASP A 112 0.00 5.30 -0.49
CA ASP A 112 0.10 5.14 -1.93
C ASP A 112 -0.42 3.80 -2.47
N CYS A 113 -0.62 3.75 -3.78
CA CYS A 113 -1.12 2.59 -4.50
C CYS A 113 -0.46 2.50 -5.88
N TYR A 114 -0.42 1.32 -6.46
CA TYR A 114 -0.02 1.07 -7.84
C TYR A 114 -0.90 -0.01 -8.47
N LEU A 115 -1.42 0.27 -9.66
CA LEU A 115 -2.37 -0.58 -10.38
C LEU A 115 -1.82 -0.91 -11.78
N ALA A 116 -1.64 -2.19 -12.07
CA ALA A 116 -1.16 -2.70 -13.35
C ALA A 116 -1.85 -4.03 -13.69
N ALA A 117 -1.13 -5.12 -13.95
CA ALA A 117 -1.72 -6.45 -14.08
C ALA A 117 -2.31 -6.91 -12.73
N ASP A 118 -1.61 -6.60 -11.65
CA ASP A 118 -2.11 -6.72 -10.28
C ASP A 118 -2.24 -5.32 -9.66
N TYR A 119 -2.54 -5.24 -8.36
CA TYR A 119 -2.53 -4.01 -7.58
C TYR A 119 -1.64 -4.19 -6.36
N SER A 120 -1.09 -3.10 -5.84
CA SER A 120 -0.29 -3.11 -4.63
C SER A 120 -0.22 -1.74 -3.97
N HIS A 121 0.42 -1.71 -2.81
CA HIS A 121 0.74 -0.51 -2.07
C HIS A 121 2.25 -0.47 -1.84
N PRO A 122 3.02 0.14 -2.76
CA PRO A 122 4.49 0.14 -2.64
C PRO A 122 5.01 0.84 -1.37
N GLY A 123 4.25 1.77 -0.79
CA GLY A 123 4.54 2.39 0.51
C GLY A 123 4.62 1.41 1.68
N ASP A 124 4.06 0.22 1.55
CA ASP A 124 4.20 -0.87 2.53
C ASP A 124 5.67 -1.35 2.70
N ASN A 125 6.57 -1.04 1.76
CA ASN A 125 8.01 -1.30 1.90
C ASN A 125 8.66 -0.42 2.97
N ILE A 126 8.17 0.80 3.15
CA ILE A 126 8.83 1.84 3.96
C ILE A 126 9.03 1.40 5.41
N PRO A 127 8.02 0.87 6.13
CA PRO A 127 8.18 0.47 7.52
C PRO A 127 9.31 -0.54 7.74
N ALA A 128 9.43 -1.54 6.87
CA ALA A 128 10.43 -2.59 7.01
C ALA A 128 11.85 -2.11 6.64
N VAL A 129 11.99 -1.38 5.54
CA VAL A 129 13.28 -0.85 5.10
C VAL A 129 13.81 0.21 6.08
N LEU A 130 12.92 1.09 6.59
CA LEU A 130 13.27 2.08 7.62
C LEU A 130 13.69 1.41 8.92
N ALA A 131 12.96 0.40 9.39
CA ALA A 131 13.31 -0.33 10.60
C ALA A 131 14.70 -1.00 10.49
N ALA A 132 14.99 -1.61 9.33
CA ALA A 132 16.33 -2.16 9.06
C ALA A 132 17.41 -1.05 9.05
N ALA A 133 17.13 0.10 8.43
CA ALA A 133 18.05 1.22 8.37
C ALA A 133 18.39 1.76 9.78
N GLN A 134 17.38 1.90 10.62
CA GLN A 134 17.54 2.34 12.01
C GLN A 134 18.39 1.35 12.83
N GLN A 135 18.04 0.06 12.81
CA GLN A 135 18.77 -0.96 13.58
C GLN A 135 20.22 -1.15 13.09
N ARG A 136 20.45 -1.04 11.78
CA ARG A 136 21.80 -1.20 11.18
C ARG A 136 22.57 0.11 11.08
N ARG A 137 22.00 1.22 11.58
CA ARG A 137 22.65 2.53 11.62
C ARG A 137 23.07 3.02 10.23
N CYS A 138 22.17 2.89 9.26
CA CYS A 138 22.37 3.39 7.91
C CYS A 138 22.06 4.88 7.80
N ASN A 139 22.68 5.58 6.85
CA ASN A 139 22.42 7.00 6.58
C ASN A 139 21.22 7.20 5.62
N GLY A 140 20.79 8.46 5.43
CA GLY A 140 19.66 8.80 4.61
C GLY A 140 19.85 8.48 3.11
N ALA A 141 21.06 8.62 2.58
CA ALA A 141 21.34 8.27 1.18
C ALA A 141 21.16 6.76 0.91
N ALA A 142 21.64 5.90 1.83
CA ALA A 142 21.45 4.47 1.75
C ALA A 142 19.96 4.09 1.87
N LEU A 143 19.22 4.74 2.79
CA LEU A 143 17.78 4.54 2.95
C LEU A 143 17.02 4.94 1.67
N THR A 144 17.31 6.10 1.09
CA THR A 144 16.68 6.58 -0.15
C THR A 144 16.86 5.59 -1.29
N ARG A 145 18.12 5.13 -1.53
CA ARG A 145 18.41 4.14 -2.57
C ARG A 145 17.68 2.82 -2.33
N ALA A 146 17.64 2.34 -1.10
CA ALA A 146 16.97 1.10 -0.73
C ALA A 146 15.45 1.17 -0.99
N LEU A 147 14.82 2.28 -0.63
CA LEU A 147 13.40 2.50 -0.88
C LEU A 147 13.10 2.55 -2.39
N LEU A 148 13.90 3.29 -3.17
CA LEU A 148 13.74 3.31 -4.62
C LEU A 148 13.88 1.91 -5.23
N THR A 149 14.84 1.11 -4.76
CA THR A 149 15.02 -0.28 -5.21
C THR A 149 13.81 -1.15 -4.87
N SER A 150 13.26 -1.03 -3.66
CA SER A 150 12.06 -1.79 -3.24
C SER A 150 10.85 -1.44 -4.11
N TYR A 151 10.62 -0.15 -4.37
CA TYR A 151 9.54 0.31 -5.26
C TYR A 151 9.71 -0.24 -6.68
N GLU A 152 10.91 -0.14 -7.23
CA GLU A 152 11.22 -0.62 -8.59
C GLU A 152 10.88 -2.11 -8.74
N ILE A 153 11.29 -2.93 -7.78
CA ILE A 153 11.08 -4.37 -7.80
C ILE A 153 9.62 -4.73 -7.60
N GLN A 154 8.95 -4.15 -6.59
CA GLN A 154 7.56 -4.47 -6.34
C GLN A 154 6.67 -4.09 -7.52
N MET A 155 6.86 -2.89 -8.06
CA MET A 155 6.06 -2.42 -9.19
C MET A 155 6.31 -3.23 -10.46
N ALA A 156 7.55 -3.69 -10.69
CA ALA A 156 7.86 -4.61 -11.79
C ALA A 156 7.14 -5.96 -11.64
N LEU A 157 7.15 -6.54 -10.45
CA LEU A 157 6.42 -7.78 -10.14
C LEU A 157 4.92 -7.63 -10.34
N VAL A 158 4.33 -6.55 -9.84
CA VAL A 158 2.89 -6.21 -9.99
C VAL A 158 2.51 -6.00 -11.46
N THR A 159 3.42 -5.46 -12.26
CA THR A 159 3.19 -5.28 -13.69
C THR A 159 3.25 -6.59 -14.47
N GLY A 160 4.09 -7.53 -14.07
CA GLY A 160 4.35 -8.77 -14.79
C GLY A 160 3.53 -9.96 -14.34
N ILE A 161 3.07 -10.00 -13.08
CA ILE A 161 2.43 -11.17 -12.47
C ILE A 161 1.19 -10.75 -11.68
N CYS A 162 0.01 -11.20 -12.13
CA CYS A 162 -1.25 -10.98 -11.44
C CYS A 162 -1.50 -12.06 -10.40
N LEU A 163 -1.38 -11.74 -9.12
CA LEU A 163 -1.60 -12.69 -8.02
C LEU A 163 -3.09 -12.86 -7.67
N HIS A 164 -3.88 -11.79 -7.79
CA HIS A 164 -5.28 -11.84 -7.36
C HIS A 164 -6.16 -12.78 -8.21
N GLU A 165 -5.83 -13.01 -9.47
CA GLU A 165 -6.51 -14.01 -10.31
C GLU A 165 -6.34 -15.42 -9.73
N HIS A 166 -5.21 -15.66 -9.07
CA HIS A 166 -4.87 -16.93 -8.41
C HIS A 166 -5.28 -16.99 -6.94
N LYS A 167 -6.07 -16.02 -6.45
CA LYS A 167 -6.53 -15.94 -5.06
C LYS A 167 -5.40 -15.76 -4.05
N ILE A 168 -4.28 -15.18 -4.48
CA ILE A 168 -3.14 -14.82 -3.64
C ILE A 168 -3.22 -13.32 -3.36
N ASP A 169 -2.93 -12.90 -2.12
CA ASP A 169 -2.85 -11.49 -1.75
C ASP A 169 -1.59 -10.83 -2.34
N HIS A 170 -1.72 -9.61 -2.82
CA HIS A 170 -0.64 -8.84 -3.42
C HIS A 170 0.59 -8.66 -2.50
N VAL A 171 0.45 -8.83 -1.19
CA VAL A 171 1.57 -8.75 -0.24
C VAL A 171 2.63 -9.83 -0.47
N ALA A 172 2.33 -10.87 -1.27
CA ALA A 172 3.34 -11.84 -1.69
C ALA A 172 4.41 -11.23 -2.62
N HIS A 173 4.13 -10.11 -3.29
CA HIS A 173 5.13 -9.31 -4.02
C HIS A 173 5.94 -8.36 -3.12
N LEU A 174 5.40 -8.01 -1.96
CA LEU A 174 6.04 -7.10 -1.01
C LEU A 174 7.29 -7.74 -0.36
N ALA A 175 7.20 -8.99 0.08
CA ALA A 175 8.29 -9.63 0.80
C ALA A 175 9.61 -9.70 -0.01
N PRO A 176 9.64 -10.14 -1.30
CA PRO A 176 10.85 -10.12 -2.10
C PRO A 176 11.37 -8.71 -2.39
N ALA A 177 10.48 -7.72 -2.54
CA ALA A 177 10.87 -6.33 -2.74
C ALA A 177 11.55 -5.74 -1.50
N VAL A 178 11.00 -5.97 -0.30
CA VAL A 178 11.64 -5.59 0.97
C VAL A 178 12.99 -6.30 1.14
N ALA A 179 13.05 -7.61 0.91
CA ALA A 179 14.31 -8.37 1.05
C ALA A 179 15.43 -7.83 0.14
N ALA A 180 15.09 -7.52 -1.12
CA ALA A 180 16.01 -6.93 -2.07
C ALA A 180 16.41 -5.49 -1.69
N GLY A 181 15.45 -4.65 -1.27
CA GLY A 181 15.73 -3.29 -0.80
C GLY A 181 16.62 -3.26 0.43
N VAL A 182 16.41 -4.17 1.38
CA VAL A 182 17.31 -4.33 2.55
C VAL A 182 18.69 -4.84 2.10
N GLY A 183 18.75 -5.69 1.07
CA GLY A 183 20.01 -6.07 0.43
C GLY A 183 20.78 -4.86 -0.12
N THR A 184 20.08 -3.95 -0.81
CA THR A 184 20.64 -2.65 -1.27
C THR A 184 21.09 -1.80 -0.09
N LEU A 185 20.23 -1.66 0.94
CA LEU A 185 20.51 -0.87 2.15
C LEU A 185 21.83 -1.25 2.82
N LEU A 186 22.08 -2.54 2.90
CA LEU A 186 23.22 -3.12 3.60
C LEU A 186 24.44 -3.36 2.69
N GLY A 187 24.33 -3.08 1.40
CA GLY A 187 25.41 -3.32 0.42
C GLY A 187 25.77 -4.80 0.31
N LEU A 188 24.79 -5.70 0.36
CA LEU A 188 25.01 -7.14 0.34
C LEU A 188 25.44 -7.63 -1.06
N PRO A 189 26.23 -8.71 -1.16
CA PRO A 189 26.55 -9.35 -2.44
C PRO A 189 25.28 -9.90 -3.13
N THR A 190 25.31 -9.97 -4.47
CA THR A 190 24.20 -10.46 -5.30
C THR A 190 23.72 -11.86 -4.87
N GLU A 191 24.65 -12.77 -4.57
CA GLU A 191 24.30 -14.11 -4.07
C GLU A 191 23.53 -14.05 -2.75
N THR A 192 23.90 -13.20 -1.82
CA THR A 192 23.20 -13.04 -0.53
C THR A 192 21.80 -12.49 -0.75
N VAL A 193 21.64 -11.48 -1.62
CA VAL A 193 20.32 -10.92 -1.96
C VAL A 193 19.47 -11.97 -2.68
N TYR A 194 20.04 -12.73 -3.61
CA TYR A 194 19.35 -13.83 -4.28
C TYR A 194 18.78 -14.86 -3.28
N GLN A 195 19.57 -15.28 -2.30
CA GLN A 195 19.10 -16.19 -1.26
C GLN A 195 17.99 -15.58 -0.40
N ALA A 196 18.10 -14.29 -0.04
CA ALA A 196 17.09 -13.58 0.74
C ALA A 196 15.76 -13.44 -0.03
N VAL A 197 15.82 -13.11 -1.32
CA VAL A 197 14.64 -13.05 -2.20
C VAL A 197 13.95 -14.40 -2.29
N ASN A 198 14.68 -15.48 -2.59
CA ASN A 198 14.10 -16.83 -2.65
C ASN A 198 13.42 -17.24 -1.33
N GLN A 199 14.08 -16.99 -0.19
CA GLN A 199 13.52 -17.30 1.13
C GLN A 199 12.26 -16.51 1.44
N SER A 200 12.26 -15.21 1.14
CA SER A 200 11.13 -14.32 1.40
C SER A 200 9.89 -14.68 0.57
N VAL A 201 10.07 -15.07 -0.68
CA VAL A 201 8.98 -15.56 -1.54
C VAL A 201 8.40 -16.87 -0.99
N HIS A 202 9.25 -17.80 -0.57
CA HIS A 202 8.79 -19.09 -0.02
C HIS A 202 7.90 -18.93 1.21
N LEU A 203 8.14 -17.90 2.03
CA LEU A 203 7.41 -17.64 3.27
C LEU A 203 6.19 -16.71 3.10
N ALA A 204 6.03 -16.06 1.95
CA ALA A 204 5.03 -15.02 1.71
C ALA A 204 3.68 -15.55 1.18
N CYS A 205 3.34 -16.81 1.42
CA CYS A 205 2.05 -17.36 1.03
C CYS A 205 0.92 -16.65 1.81
N ALA A 206 0.11 -15.86 1.10
CA ALA A 206 -1.01 -15.11 1.65
C ALA A 206 -2.25 -15.33 0.77
N THR A 207 -3.40 -15.62 1.38
CA THR A 207 -4.63 -15.83 0.62
C THR A 207 -5.41 -14.52 0.47
N ARG A 208 -6.12 -14.38 -0.65
CA ARG A 208 -7.00 -13.24 -0.90
C ARG A 208 -8.24 -13.20 0.00
N GLN A 209 -8.46 -14.18 0.85
CA GLN A 209 -9.54 -14.16 1.85
C GLN A 209 -9.43 -12.94 2.78
N SER A 210 -8.21 -12.39 2.97
CA SER A 210 -7.96 -11.14 3.69
C SER A 210 -8.67 -9.91 3.11
N ARG A 211 -9.19 -9.99 1.88
CA ARG A 211 -9.78 -8.88 1.10
C ARG A 211 -11.20 -9.16 0.64
N LYS A 212 -11.86 -10.20 1.13
CA LYS A 212 -13.18 -10.60 0.66
C LYS A 212 -14.06 -11.13 1.80
N GLY A 213 -15.36 -10.87 1.70
CA GLY A 213 -16.34 -11.23 2.72
C GLY A 213 -16.19 -10.33 3.96
N ASP A 214 -16.22 -10.92 5.14
CA ASP A 214 -15.98 -10.21 6.40
C ASP A 214 -14.51 -9.82 6.53
N ILE A 215 -14.19 -8.64 6.01
CA ILE A 215 -12.83 -8.09 6.05
C ILE A 215 -12.54 -7.64 7.49
N THR A 216 -11.45 -8.16 8.06
CA THR A 216 -11.05 -7.88 9.43
C THR A 216 -9.77 -7.02 9.47
N SER A 217 -9.33 -6.68 10.67
CA SER A 217 -8.05 -6.00 10.94
C SER A 217 -6.83 -6.74 10.34
N TRP A 218 -6.95 -8.01 9.95
CA TRP A 218 -5.90 -8.72 9.22
C TRP A 218 -5.48 -8.01 7.93
N LYS A 219 -6.38 -7.23 7.32
CA LYS A 219 -6.07 -6.37 6.18
C LYS A 219 -4.88 -5.44 6.45
N ALA A 220 -4.79 -4.89 7.65
CA ALA A 220 -3.69 -4.03 8.07
C ALA A 220 -2.44 -4.84 8.48
N TYR A 221 -2.61 -6.02 9.07
CA TYR A 221 -1.51 -6.87 9.49
C TYR A 221 -0.75 -7.53 8.33
N ALA A 222 -1.43 -7.86 7.24
CA ALA A 222 -0.84 -8.62 6.13
C ALA A 222 0.46 -8.01 5.56
N PRO A 223 0.53 -6.70 5.22
CA PRO A 223 1.78 -6.12 4.74
C PRO A 223 2.84 -5.99 5.85
N GLY A 224 2.46 -5.64 7.08
CA GLY A 224 3.39 -5.62 8.21
C GLY A 224 4.03 -6.99 8.44
N GLN A 225 3.24 -8.07 8.33
CA GLN A 225 3.73 -9.44 8.44
C GLN A 225 4.65 -9.81 7.27
N ALA A 226 4.34 -9.41 6.04
CA ALA A 226 5.22 -9.64 4.89
C ALA A 226 6.57 -8.93 5.05
N GLY A 227 6.57 -7.66 5.50
CA GLY A 227 7.79 -6.92 5.82
C GLY A 227 8.62 -7.59 6.92
N LYS A 228 7.97 -8.01 8.02
CA LYS A 228 8.62 -8.77 9.10
C LYS A 228 9.27 -10.05 8.58
N THR A 229 8.54 -10.83 7.79
CA THR A 229 9.02 -12.08 7.19
C THR A 229 10.24 -11.87 6.28
N ALA A 230 10.25 -10.77 5.50
CA ALA A 230 11.38 -10.42 4.66
C ALA A 230 12.64 -10.11 5.48
N LEU A 231 12.50 -9.37 6.60
CA LEU A 231 13.62 -9.08 7.51
C LEU A 231 14.18 -10.36 8.16
N GLU A 232 13.30 -11.27 8.57
CA GLU A 232 13.71 -12.58 9.09
C GLU A 232 14.47 -13.40 8.04
N ALA A 233 14.03 -13.36 6.76
CA ALA A 233 14.72 -14.04 5.66
C ALA A 233 16.13 -13.47 5.45
N VAL A 234 16.27 -12.14 5.40
CA VAL A 234 17.59 -11.49 5.32
C VAL A 234 18.47 -11.86 6.52
N GLY A 235 17.90 -11.86 7.73
CA GLY A 235 18.63 -12.24 8.95
C GLY A 235 19.19 -13.67 8.88
N ARG A 236 18.38 -14.66 8.45
CA ARG A 236 18.82 -16.04 8.29
C ARG A 236 19.94 -16.19 7.25
N VAL A 237 19.78 -15.53 6.10
CA VAL A 237 20.80 -15.61 5.03
C VAL A 237 22.12 -14.97 5.45
N LEU A 238 22.08 -13.89 6.24
CA LEU A 238 23.30 -13.30 6.82
C LEU A 238 24.02 -14.24 7.80
N LEU A 239 23.30 -15.24 8.36
CA LEU A 239 23.89 -16.31 9.17
C LEU A 239 24.38 -17.48 8.34
N GLY A 240 24.20 -17.47 7.01
CA GLY A 240 24.67 -18.50 6.09
C GLY A 240 23.62 -19.51 5.63
N GLU A 241 22.32 -19.28 5.95
CA GLU A 241 21.26 -20.15 5.48
C GLU A 241 21.01 -19.97 3.98
N CYS A 242 20.73 -21.10 3.30
CA CYS A 242 20.37 -21.13 1.89
C CYS A 242 18.84 -21.26 1.72
N ALA A 243 18.36 -20.81 0.58
CA ALA A 243 16.95 -20.82 0.23
C ALA A 243 16.60 -21.90 -0.79
N PRO A 244 15.34 -22.41 -0.82
CA PRO A 244 14.83 -23.18 -1.95
C PRO A 244 14.93 -22.35 -3.25
N SER A 245 15.51 -22.94 -4.30
CA SER A 245 15.68 -22.26 -5.59
C SER A 245 15.65 -23.25 -6.76
N PRO A 246 15.16 -22.83 -7.94
CA PRO A 246 14.58 -21.52 -8.26
C PRO A 246 13.14 -21.38 -7.72
N ILE A 247 12.87 -20.29 -6.99
CA ILE A 247 11.57 -20.14 -6.29
C ILE A 247 10.41 -19.78 -7.21
N TYR A 248 10.66 -19.14 -8.37
CA TYR A 248 9.62 -18.84 -9.36
C TYR A 248 9.50 -19.95 -10.39
N GLU A 249 10.60 -20.37 -10.99
CA GLU A 249 10.67 -21.25 -12.16
C GLU A 249 10.78 -22.73 -11.81
N GLY A 250 10.87 -23.08 -10.54
CA GLY A 250 10.93 -24.49 -10.10
C GLY A 250 9.63 -25.25 -10.42
N ARG A 251 9.75 -26.58 -10.61
CA ARG A 251 8.59 -27.44 -10.93
C ARG A 251 7.62 -27.62 -9.77
N ASP A 252 8.09 -27.40 -8.55
CA ASP A 252 7.31 -27.41 -7.31
C ASP A 252 7.28 -26.00 -6.67
N ALA A 253 7.38 -24.94 -7.50
CA ALA A 253 7.50 -23.55 -7.07
C ALA A 253 6.31 -22.68 -7.53
N VAL A 254 6.44 -21.36 -7.37
CA VAL A 254 5.32 -20.41 -7.48
C VAL A 254 4.55 -20.51 -8.79
N ILE A 255 5.23 -20.52 -9.95
CA ILE A 255 4.54 -20.54 -11.25
C ILE A 255 3.77 -21.83 -11.44
N ALA A 256 4.43 -22.97 -11.21
CA ALA A 256 3.85 -24.29 -11.47
C ALA A 256 2.67 -24.63 -10.54
N TRP A 257 2.75 -24.20 -9.27
CA TRP A 257 1.82 -24.61 -8.23
C TRP A 257 0.80 -23.56 -7.82
N MET A 258 1.21 -22.30 -7.78
CA MET A 258 0.39 -21.24 -7.20
C MET A 258 -0.24 -20.33 -8.26
N LEU A 259 0.28 -20.36 -9.51
CA LEU A 259 -0.23 -19.55 -10.61
C LEU A 259 -0.92 -20.43 -11.67
N SER A 260 -0.80 -20.07 -12.95
CA SER A 260 -1.53 -20.73 -14.05
C SER A 260 -0.94 -22.06 -14.51
N GLY A 261 0.06 -22.58 -13.81
CA GLY A 261 0.69 -23.87 -14.12
C GLY A 261 1.99 -23.74 -14.94
N PRO A 262 2.66 -24.88 -15.21
CA PRO A 262 4.03 -24.89 -15.73
C PRO A 262 4.18 -24.39 -17.18
N ASP A 263 3.09 -24.37 -17.94
CA ASP A 263 3.13 -24.03 -19.38
C ASP A 263 2.89 -22.55 -19.65
N VAL A 264 2.64 -21.75 -18.62
CA VAL A 264 2.35 -20.31 -18.75
C VAL A 264 3.60 -19.47 -18.56
N GLU A 265 3.71 -18.44 -19.39
CA GLU A 265 4.80 -17.47 -19.39
C GLU A 265 4.35 -16.17 -18.75
N TYR A 266 5.22 -15.59 -17.92
CA TYR A 266 5.07 -14.25 -17.36
C TYR A 266 6.19 -13.35 -17.87
N TRP A 267 5.92 -12.04 -17.96
CA TRP A 267 6.88 -11.06 -18.47
C TRP A 267 7.04 -9.94 -17.45
N VAL A 268 8.15 -9.94 -16.73
CA VAL A 268 8.44 -8.96 -15.68
C VAL A 268 9.32 -7.85 -16.26
N PRO A 269 8.85 -6.58 -16.30
CA PRO A 269 9.62 -5.46 -16.80
C PRO A 269 10.64 -4.99 -15.75
N LEU A 270 11.91 -5.31 -15.94
CA LEU A 270 12.99 -4.79 -15.10
C LEU A 270 13.77 -3.71 -15.86
N PRO A 271 14.22 -2.63 -15.19
CA PRO A 271 15.04 -1.63 -15.84
C PRO A 271 16.39 -2.23 -16.23
N ASP A 272 16.92 -1.88 -17.41
CA ASP A 272 18.29 -2.22 -17.77
C ASP A 272 19.32 -1.43 -16.96
N SER A 273 20.60 -1.80 -17.06
CA SER A 273 21.66 -1.22 -16.21
C SER A 273 21.88 0.29 -16.40
N THR A 274 21.37 0.88 -17.47
CA THR A 274 21.52 2.30 -17.79
C THR A 274 20.32 3.15 -17.32
N GLN A 275 19.20 2.52 -17.05
CA GLN A 275 17.99 3.21 -16.63
C GLN A 275 18.04 3.55 -15.13
N PRO A 276 17.63 4.77 -14.75
CA PRO A 276 17.58 5.16 -13.35
C PRO A 276 16.45 4.45 -12.59
N LEU A 277 16.58 4.36 -11.27
CA LEU A 277 15.50 3.97 -10.37
C LEU A 277 14.46 5.10 -10.35
N ARG A 278 13.23 4.85 -10.79
CA ARG A 278 12.20 5.88 -10.92
C ARG A 278 10.76 5.40 -10.78
N ALA A 279 10.51 4.10 -10.64
CA ALA A 279 9.16 3.54 -10.63
C ALA A 279 8.24 4.18 -9.56
N ILE A 280 8.79 4.66 -8.45
CA ILE A 280 8.03 5.37 -7.41
C ILE A 280 7.20 6.54 -7.95
N LEU A 281 7.60 7.17 -9.06
CA LEU A 281 6.88 8.28 -9.70
C LEU A 281 5.57 7.83 -10.34
N ASP A 282 5.44 6.56 -10.66
CA ASP A 282 4.25 5.96 -11.27
C ASP A 282 3.27 5.41 -10.21
N SER A 283 3.58 5.52 -8.92
CA SER A 283 2.65 5.20 -7.84
C SER A 283 1.70 6.36 -7.56
N TYR A 284 0.50 6.04 -7.09
CA TYR A 284 -0.60 6.99 -6.95
C TYR A 284 -0.84 7.37 -5.49
N THR A 285 -1.07 8.66 -5.23
CA THR A 285 -1.44 9.14 -3.90
C THR A 285 -2.93 8.98 -3.65
N LYS A 286 -3.30 8.57 -2.44
CA LYS A 286 -4.69 8.61 -1.96
C LYS A 286 -4.92 9.87 -1.13
N GLN A 287 -5.86 10.69 -1.55
CA GLN A 287 -6.33 11.83 -0.78
C GLN A 287 -7.30 11.40 0.31
N HIS A 288 -8.14 10.42 0.02
CA HIS A 288 -9.21 9.95 0.88
C HIS A 288 -8.92 8.53 1.42
N SER A 289 -9.40 8.25 2.63
CA SER A 289 -9.26 6.94 3.28
C SER A 289 -10.27 5.93 2.71
N ALA A 290 -10.07 5.52 1.46
CA ALA A 290 -10.88 4.55 0.75
C ALA A 290 -10.02 3.78 -0.27
N GLU A 291 -10.56 2.71 -0.82
CA GLU A 291 -9.93 1.98 -1.92
C GLU A 291 -9.64 2.92 -3.09
N TYR A 292 -8.53 2.67 -3.85
CA TYR A 292 -8.05 3.63 -4.85
C TYR A 292 -9.07 3.89 -5.97
N GLN A 293 -9.75 2.87 -6.43
CA GLN A 293 -10.73 2.97 -7.52
C GLN A 293 -12.01 3.75 -7.12
N ALA A 294 -12.19 4.01 -5.81
CA ALA A 294 -13.26 4.86 -5.30
C ALA A 294 -12.85 6.34 -5.15
N GLN A 295 -11.55 6.69 -5.27
CA GLN A 295 -11.10 8.06 -5.05
C GLN A 295 -11.80 9.07 -5.98
N ALA A 296 -11.87 8.77 -7.28
CA ALA A 296 -12.59 9.62 -8.24
C ALA A 296 -14.09 9.70 -7.96
N LEU A 297 -14.68 8.65 -7.40
CA LEU A 297 -16.11 8.64 -7.05
C LEU A 297 -16.41 9.50 -5.82
N ILE A 298 -15.45 9.65 -4.90
CA ILE A 298 -15.56 10.62 -3.81
C ILE A 298 -15.55 12.06 -4.39
N ASP A 299 -14.63 12.36 -5.30
CA ASP A 299 -14.58 13.65 -5.97
C ASP A 299 -15.86 13.95 -6.77
N ILE A 300 -16.42 12.93 -7.47
CA ILE A 300 -17.72 13.04 -8.15
C ILE A 300 -18.84 13.27 -7.13
N GLY A 301 -18.81 12.59 -5.97
CA GLY A 301 -19.77 12.82 -4.88
C GLY A 301 -19.76 14.28 -4.43
N PHE A 302 -18.60 14.90 -4.27
CA PHE A 302 -18.48 16.32 -3.94
C PHE A 302 -19.04 17.22 -5.04
N ALA A 303 -18.83 16.90 -6.31
CA ALA A 303 -19.40 17.65 -7.43
C ALA A 303 -20.93 17.53 -7.45
N LEU A 304 -21.48 16.35 -7.20
CA LEU A 304 -22.93 16.14 -7.09
C LEU A 304 -23.54 16.87 -5.90
N HIS A 305 -22.84 16.90 -4.74
CA HIS A 305 -23.24 17.69 -3.57
C HIS A 305 -23.35 19.18 -3.92
N ALA A 306 -22.33 19.71 -4.59
CA ALA A 306 -22.28 21.11 -4.97
C ALA A 306 -23.40 21.53 -5.95
N ARG A 307 -24.00 20.57 -6.68
CA ARG A 307 -25.18 20.83 -7.52
C ARG A 307 -26.47 21.08 -6.71
N GLY A 308 -26.50 20.67 -5.44
CA GLY A 308 -27.66 20.88 -4.57
C GLY A 308 -28.91 20.11 -5.01
N LEU A 309 -28.75 18.92 -5.59
CA LEU A 309 -29.88 18.09 -6.00
C LEU A 309 -30.68 17.63 -4.78
N ASP A 310 -32.00 17.65 -4.91
CA ASP A 310 -32.90 17.03 -3.93
C ASP A 310 -32.74 15.52 -3.98
N LEU A 311 -32.16 14.92 -2.93
CA LEU A 311 -31.91 13.48 -2.82
C LEU A 311 -33.18 12.63 -2.80
N ASP A 312 -34.31 13.20 -2.34
CA ASP A 312 -35.61 12.52 -2.37
C ASP A 312 -36.10 12.36 -3.80
N SER A 313 -35.71 13.24 -4.71
CA SER A 313 -36.05 13.15 -6.13
C SER A 313 -35.23 12.11 -6.89
N VAL A 314 -34.15 11.59 -6.34
CA VAL A 314 -33.27 10.59 -6.98
C VAL A 314 -33.96 9.24 -6.99
N THR A 315 -34.08 8.62 -8.16
CA THR A 315 -34.72 7.30 -8.33
C THR A 315 -33.74 6.18 -8.63
N ASP A 316 -32.65 6.46 -9.37
CA ASP A 316 -31.59 5.50 -9.75
C ASP A 316 -30.25 6.22 -9.91
N VAL A 317 -29.18 5.56 -9.55
CA VAL A 317 -27.80 6.04 -9.74
C VAL A 317 -26.98 4.92 -10.38
N LEU A 318 -26.66 5.10 -11.65
CA LEU A 318 -25.81 4.17 -12.39
C LEU A 318 -24.39 4.70 -12.46
N THR A 319 -23.45 3.95 -11.87
CA THR A 319 -22.01 4.21 -12.00
C THR A 319 -21.44 3.27 -13.05
N ARG A 320 -20.73 3.82 -14.03
CA ARG A 320 -20.06 3.10 -15.13
C ARG A 320 -18.55 3.15 -14.97
N PRO A 321 -17.95 2.26 -14.20
CA PRO A 321 -16.50 2.19 -13.98
C PRO A 321 -15.85 1.11 -14.84
N SER A 322 -14.53 0.89 -14.61
CA SER A 322 -13.78 -0.25 -15.14
C SER A 322 -14.25 -1.60 -14.57
N HIS A 323 -13.82 -2.69 -15.23
CA HIS A 323 -14.02 -4.07 -14.78
C HIS A 323 -13.63 -4.27 -13.31
N HIS A 324 -12.43 -3.80 -12.92
CA HIS A 324 -11.94 -3.95 -11.55
C HIS A 324 -12.83 -3.26 -10.53
N THR A 325 -13.21 -2.02 -10.78
CA THR A 325 -14.10 -1.29 -9.88
C THR A 325 -15.45 -1.99 -9.75
N HIS A 326 -16.04 -2.44 -10.85
CA HIS A 326 -17.32 -3.14 -10.85
C HIS A 326 -17.27 -4.46 -10.08
N HIS A 327 -16.26 -5.31 -10.35
CA HIS A 327 -16.19 -6.66 -9.78
C HIS A 327 -15.47 -6.76 -8.42
N VAL A 328 -14.70 -5.73 -8.02
CA VAL A 328 -13.98 -5.75 -6.73
C VAL A 328 -14.73 -4.99 -5.65
N ILE A 329 -15.18 -3.75 -5.93
CA ILE A 329 -15.78 -2.86 -4.94
C ILE A 329 -17.19 -2.39 -5.32
N GLY A 330 -17.69 -2.74 -6.49
CA GLY A 330 -19.04 -2.44 -6.99
C GLY A 330 -20.04 -3.58 -6.79
N THR A 331 -21.23 -3.43 -7.39
CA THR A 331 -22.30 -4.43 -7.31
C THR A 331 -21.93 -5.75 -8.00
N GLY A 332 -21.04 -5.74 -8.99
CA GLY A 332 -20.54 -6.95 -9.66
C GLY A 332 -19.65 -7.84 -8.78
N SER A 333 -19.23 -7.38 -7.61
CA SER A 333 -18.54 -8.21 -6.62
C SER A 333 -19.40 -9.34 -6.05
N ASN A 334 -20.74 -9.20 -6.16
CA ASN A 334 -21.73 -10.10 -5.57
C ASN A 334 -21.50 -10.35 -4.06
N ASP A 335 -21.05 -9.33 -3.35
CA ASP A 335 -20.76 -9.34 -1.93
C ASP A 335 -21.84 -8.53 -1.18
N PRO A 336 -22.81 -9.19 -0.52
CA PRO A 336 -23.92 -8.50 0.14
C PRO A 336 -23.48 -7.61 1.29
N GLN A 337 -22.31 -7.86 1.90
CA GLN A 337 -21.81 -7.04 2.99
C GLN A 337 -21.48 -5.61 2.54
N LYS A 338 -21.23 -5.39 1.24
CA LYS A 338 -21.06 -4.05 0.67
C LYS A 338 -22.32 -3.20 0.64
N MET A 339 -23.47 -3.78 0.98
CA MET A 339 -24.78 -3.13 1.08
C MET A 339 -25.35 -3.19 2.50
N ASP A 340 -24.54 -3.60 3.48
CA ASP A 340 -24.94 -3.82 4.86
C ASP A 340 -24.35 -2.74 5.78
N PRO A 341 -25.19 -1.92 6.46
CA PRO A 341 -24.73 -0.89 7.38
C PRO A 341 -24.06 -1.43 8.66
N ASP A 342 -24.23 -2.72 8.97
CA ASP A 342 -23.54 -3.40 10.08
C ASP A 342 -22.14 -3.90 9.71
N SER A 343 -21.74 -3.73 8.46
CA SER A 343 -20.43 -4.18 7.99
C SER A 343 -19.28 -3.40 8.62
N SER A 344 -18.13 -4.07 8.71
CA SER A 344 -16.89 -3.46 9.21
C SER A 344 -16.48 -2.23 8.38
N ARG A 345 -15.74 -1.31 9.02
CA ARG A 345 -15.13 -0.19 8.30
C ARG A 345 -14.31 -0.67 7.09
N GLU A 346 -13.59 -1.76 7.24
CA GLU A 346 -12.74 -2.36 6.23
C GLU A 346 -13.53 -2.94 5.05
N THR A 347 -14.80 -3.26 5.25
CA THR A 347 -15.74 -3.61 4.18
C THR A 347 -16.35 -2.36 3.53
N LEU A 348 -16.74 -1.37 4.33
CA LEU A 348 -17.35 -0.12 3.85
C LEU A 348 -16.35 0.69 2.99
N ASP A 349 -15.06 0.70 3.31
CA ASP A 349 -14.04 1.39 2.50
C ASP A 349 -13.76 0.70 1.15
N HIS A 350 -14.40 -0.45 0.92
CA HIS A 350 -14.42 -1.23 -0.32
C HIS A 350 -15.84 -1.34 -0.93
N SER A 351 -16.76 -0.44 -0.57
CA SER A 351 -18.11 -0.35 -1.15
C SER A 351 -18.25 0.97 -1.90
N VAL A 352 -18.18 0.93 -3.22
CA VAL A 352 -18.42 2.12 -4.08
C VAL A 352 -19.78 2.75 -3.78
N MET A 353 -20.80 1.93 -3.55
CA MET A 353 -22.16 2.38 -3.32
C MET A 353 -22.26 3.19 -2.02
N TYR A 354 -21.66 2.70 -0.94
CA TYR A 354 -21.55 3.42 0.33
C TYR A 354 -20.75 4.71 0.18
N ILE A 355 -19.54 4.58 -0.40
CA ILE A 355 -18.60 5.69 -0.53
C ILE A 355 -19.21 6.85 -1.31
N LEU A 356 -19.85 6.58 -2.46
CA LEU A 356 -20.49 7.61 -3.27
C LEU A 356 -21.67 8.25 -2.54
N ALA A 357 -22.49 7.45 -1.83
CA ALA A 357 -23.63 7.97 -1.08
C ALA A 357 -23.18 8.95 0.02
N VAL A 358 -22.18 8.58 0.81
CA VAL A 358 -21.66 9.40 1.90
C VAL A 358 -20.99 10.68 1.37
N ALA A 359 -20.12 10.56 0.37
CA ALA A 359 -19.46 11.71 -0.23
C ALA A 359 -20.43 12.70 -0.84
N TRP A 360 -21.51 12.21 -1.46
CA TRP A 360 -22.56 13.04 -2.04
C TRP A 360 -23.39 13.74 -0.96
N GLU A 361 -23.84 13.02 0.09
CA GLU A 361 -24.64 13.65 1.16
C GLU A 361 -23.86 14.71 1.94
N ASP A 362 -22.60 14.44 2.28
CA ASP A 362 -21.84 15.29 3.18
C ASP A 362 -21.04 16.40 2.43
N GLY A 363 -20.73 16.22 1.13
CA GLY A 363 -19.84 17.11 0.40
C GLY A 363 -18.41 17.14 0.97
N ALA A 364 -18.09 16.17 1.84
CA ALA A 364 -16.82 16.02 2.53
C ALA A 364 -16.53 14.54 2.79
N TRP A 365 -15.25 14.23 3.08
CA TRP A 365 -14.83 12.89 3.46
C TRP A 365 -13.87 12.95 4.64
N HIS A 366 -14.18 12.19 5.69
CA HIS A 366 -13.33 12.09 6.87
C HIS A 366 -13.00 10.62 7.19
N HIS A 367 -11.75 10.33 7.57
CA HIS A 367 -11.25 8.98 7.77
C HIS A 367 -11.87 8.22 8.96
N VAL A 368 -12.54 8.93 9.87
CA VAL A 368 -13.30 8.37 10.99
C VAL A 368 -14.80 8.60 10.82
N ASP A 369 -15.22 9.88 10.70
CA ASP A 369 -16.63 10.25 10.76
C ASP A 369 -17.46 9.69 9.61
N SER A 370 -16.85 9.55 8.42
CA SER A 370 -17.50 8.92 7.27
C SER A 370 -17.76 7.43 7.43
N TYR A 371 -17.24 6.80 8.50
CA TYR A 371 -17.34 5.36 8.73
C TYR A 371 -17.96 4.98 10.09
N THR A 372 -18.51 5.93 10.82
CA THR A 372 -19.17 5.61 12.10
C THR A 372 -20.42 4.77 11.85
N SER A 373 -20.77 3.91 12.81
CA SER A 373 -22.00 3.13 12.73
C SER A 373 -23.24 4.04 12.60
N GLU A 374 -23.27 5.17 13.32
CA GLU A 374 -24.34 6.16 13.19
C GLU A 374 -24.44 6.71 11.76
N ARG A 375 -23.29 6.97 11.12
CA ARG A 375 -23.25 7.48 9.74
C ARG A 375 -23.75 6.44 8.74
N ALA A 376 -23.33 5.18 8.88
CA ALA A 376 -23.75 4.10 8.01
C ALA A 376 -25.26 3.77 8.14
N HIS A 377 -25.82 3.92 9.34
CA HIS A 377 -27.25 3.66 9.60
C HIS A 377 -28.16 4.87 9.36
N ARG A 378 -27.63 6.03 8.93
CA ARG A 378 -28.47 7.19 8.64
C ARG A 378 -29.51 6.84 7.56
N PRO A 379 -30.83 7.03 7.82
CA PRO A 379 -31.85 6.58 6.88
C PRO A 379 -31.73 7.14 5.47
N SER A 380 -31.31 8.41 5.33
CA SER A 380 -31.08 9.04 4.02
C SER A 380 -29.91 8.37 3.29
N THR A 381 -28.83 8.04 4.01
CA THR A 381 -27.67 7.32 3.44
C THR A 381 -28.06 5.94 2.94
N VAL A 382 -28.75 5.17 3.77
CA VAL A 382 -29.23 3.83 3.40
C VAL A 382 -30.14 3.92 2.18
N SER A 383 -31.06 4.89 2.15
CA SER A 383 -31.97 5.10 1.02
C SER A 383 -31.22 5.44 -0.28
N LEU A 384 -30.21 6.34 -0.22
CA LEU A 384 -29.41 6.70 -1.38
C LEU A 384 -28.48 5.56 -1.80
N TRP A 385 -27.80 4.93 -0.85
CA TRP A 385 -26.90 3.81 -1.07
C TRP A 385 -27.55 2.67 -1.85
N GLN A 386 -28.79 2.29 -1.49
CA GLN A 386 -29.54 1.22 -2.16
C GLN A 386 -29.97 1.56 -3.60
N LYS A 387 -29.96 2.84 -3.99
CA LYS A 387 -30.24 3.28 -5.37
C LYS A 387 -28.99 3.24 -6.28
N ILE A 388 -27.80 3.07 -5.68
CA ILE A 388 -26.52 3.08 -6.42
C ILE A 388 -26.21 1.67 -6.89
N ARG A 389 -25.98 1.53 -8.17
CA ARG A 389 -25.50 0.29 -8.81
C ARG A 389 -24.36 0.57 -9.75
N THR A 390 -23.56 -0.43 -10.03
CA THR A 390 -22.45 -0.32 -10.99
C THR A 390 -22.69 -1.22 -12.19
N GLU A 391 -22.17 -0.82 -13.34
CA GLU A 391 -22.13 -1.59 -14.59
C GLU A 391 -20.79 -1.37 -15.26
N GLU A 392 -20.11 -2.45 -15.64
CA GLU A 392 -18.82 -2.34 -16.34
C GLU A 392 -18.96 -1.57 -17.64
N ALA A 393 -18.08 -0.61 -17.87
CA ALA A 393 -17.93 0.07 -19.15
C ALA A 393 -16.59 -0.31 -19.80
N SER A 394 -16.66 -0.85 -21.02
CA SER A 394 -15.50 -1.44 -21.72
C SER A 394 -14.40 -0.42 -22.04
N ASP A 395 -14.75 0.83 -22.31
CA ASP A 395 -13.82 1.93 -22.55
C ASP A 395 -13.02 2.30 -21.30
N TRP A 396 -13.65 2.29 -20.11
CA TRP A 396 -12.99 2.44 -18.83
C TRP A 396 -12.06 1.26 -18.51
N THR A 397 -12.50 0.03 -18.84
CA THR A 397 -11.66 -1.17 -18.67
C THR A 397 -10.42 -1.12 -19.58
N GLN A 398 -10.57 -0.70 -20.84
CA GLN A 398 -9.44 -0.52 -21.76
C GLN A 398 -8.47 0.56 -21.27
N ALA A 399 -8.99 1.69 -20.79
CA ALA A 399 -8.18 2.77 -20.27
C ALA A 399 -7.44 2.39 -18.98
N TYR A 400 -8.07 1.60 -18.09
CA TYR A 400 -7.42 1.06 -16.89
C TYR A 400 -6.17 0.23 -17.26
N HIS A 401 -6.25 -0.60 -18.30
CA HIS A 401 -5.17 -1.46 -18.78
C HIS A 401 -4.25 -0.80 -19.81
N ALA A 402 -4.41 0.49 -20.10
CA ALA A 402 -3.55 1.18 -21.04
C ALA A 402 -2.06 1.03 -20.67
N THR A 403 -1.22 0.72 -21.67
CA THR A 403 0.22 0.55 -21.46
C THR A 403 0.95 1.88 -21.31
N ASP A 404 0.48 2.94 -21.97
CA ASP A 404 0.95 4.31 -21.73
C ASP A 404 0.25 4.88 -20.49
N PHE A 405 1.02 5.22 -19.48
CA PHE A 405 0.54 5.82 -18.23
C PHE A 405 -0.39 7.01 -18.47
N ARG A 406 -0.11 7.86 -19.45
CA ARG A 406 -0.92 9.04 -19.77
C ARG A 406 -2.34 8.72 -20.25
N ASN A 407 -2.57 7.49 -20.69
CA ASN A 407 -3.86 7.03 -21.17
C ASN A 407 -4.62 6.20 -20.12
N LYS A 408 -4.02 5.99 -18.93
CA LYS A 408 -4.67 5.27 -17.82
C LYS A 408 -5.76 6.14 -17.22
N LYS A 409 -6.90 5.50 -16.92
CA LYS A 409 -8.03 6.14 -16.25
C LYS A 409 -8.50 5.23 -15.10
N PHE A 410 -8.69 5.84 -13.95
CA PHE A 410 -9.11 5.17 -12.70
C PHE A 410 -10.42 5.75 -12.16
N GLY A 411 -11.16 6.47 -12.97
CA GLY A 411 -12.41 7.10 -12.62
C GLY A 411 -13.64 6.34 -13.10
N ALA A 412 -14.72 7.09 -13.29
CA ALA A 412 -16.00 6.57 -13.76
C ALA A 412 -16.90 7.68 -14.32
N GLU A 413 -17.98 7.26 -14.98
CA GLU A 413 -19.17 8.07 -15.25
C GLU A 413 -20.27 7.72 -14.23
N VAL A 414 -20.96 8.72 -13.69
CA VAL A 414 -22.11 8.56 -12.81
C VAL A 414 -23.33 9.22 -13.45
N VAL A 415 -24.38 8.45 -13.68
CA VAL A 415 -25.66 8.91 -14.25
C VAL A 415 -26.71 8.86 -13.15
N VAL A 416 -27.22 10.02 -12.74
CA VAL A 416 -28.28 10.18 -11.75
C VAL A 416 -29.59 10.40 -12.48
N THR A 417 -30.61 9.57 -12.20
CA THR A 417 -31.96 9.71 -12.75
C THR A 417 -32.89 10.27 -11.68
N LEU A 418 -33.61 11.35 -12.02
CA LEU A 418 -34.54 12.01 -11.14
C LEU A 418 -36.01 11.53 -11.38
N SER A 419 -36.89 11.75 -10.42
CA SER A 419 -38.29 11.33 -10.47
C SER A 419 -39.13 11.93 -11.63
N ASN A 420 -38.65 13.08 -12.17
CA ASN A 420 -39.26 13.72 -13.34
C ASN A 420 -38.71 13.15 -14.67
N GLY A 421 -37.79 12.19 -14.62
CA GLY A 421 -37.15 11.56 -15.78
C GLY A 421 -35.88 12.29 -16.27
N ASP A 422 -35.50 13.43 -15.70
CA ASP A 422 -34.26 14.13 -16.04
C ASP A 422 -33.06 13.34 -15.59
N GLN A 423 -31.95 13.47 -16.31
CA GLN A 423 -30.68 12.86 -15.96
C GLN A 423 -29.60 13.91 -15.70
N VAL A 424 -28.81 13.69 -14.65
CA VAL A 424 -27.61 14.47 -14.35
C VAL A 424 -26.44 13.54 -14.49
N ILE A 425 -25.42 13.94 -15.27
CA ILE A 425 -24.23 13.15 -15.54
C ILE A 425 -23.01 13.87 -15.00
N GLU A 426 -22.19 13.14 -14.25
CA GLU A 426 -20.86 13.54 -13.80
C GLU A 426 -19.84 12.49 -14.23
N SER A 427 -18.66 12.92 -14.67
CA SER A 427 -17.58 12.01 -15.08
C SER A 427 -16.23 12.59 -14.71
N LEU A 428 -15.31 11.73 -14.28
CA LEU A 428 -13.96 12.10 -13.94
C LEU A 428 -13.00 10.98 -14.39
N ASP A 429 -11.99 11.34 -15.18
CA ASP A 429 -11.04 10.36 -15.73
C ASP A 429 -10.11 9.79 -14.65
N ASN A 430 -9.64 10.64 -13.74
CA ASN A 430 -8.77 10.28 -12.63
C ASN A 430 -9.14 11.08 -11.37
N PRO A 431 -8.83 10.57 -10.17
CA PRO A 431 -8.99 11.36 -8.94
C PRO A 431 -8.26 12.69 -9.03
N ASN A 432 -8.77 13.72 -8.38
CA ASN A 432 -8.16 15.05 -8.42
C ASN A 432 -6.70 15.05 -7.96
N ALA A 433 -6.35 14.27 -6.95
CA ALA A 433 -5.00 14.15 -6.39
C ALA A 433 -4.03 13.30 -7.25
N HIS A 434 -4.54 12.59 -8.26
CA HIS A 434 -3.70 11.80 -9.17
C HIS A 434 -2.77 12.71 -9.97
N SER A 435 -1.60 12.22 -10.38
CA SER A 435 -0.63 12.99 -11.19
C SER A 435 -1.20 13.50 -12.52
N LEU A 436 -2.25 12.86 -13.03
CA LEU A 436 -3.03 13.28 -14.22
C LEU A 436 -4.39 13.90 -13.83
N GLY A 437 -4.64 14.15 -12.56
CA GLY A 437 -5.87 14.75 -12.05
C GLY A 437 -5.87 16.26 -12.11
N ALA A 438 -6.96 16.88 -11.65
CA ALA A 438 -7.12 18.35 -11.69
C ALA A 438 -6.24 19.08 -10.68
N SER A 439 -5.85 18.44 -9.57
CA SER A 439 -5.05 19.00 -8.49
C SER A 439 -4.02 17.99 -7.99
N PRO A 440 -3.00 17.64 -8.81
CA PRO A 440 -2.01 16.64 -8.45
C PRO A 440 -1.30 17.00 -7.15
N PHE A 441 -1.09 16.01 -6.28
CA PHE A 441 -0.38 16.24 -5.01
C PHE A 441 1.05 16.72 -5.25
N ALA A 442 1.37 17.86 -4.65
CA ALA A 442 2.71 18.40 -4.52
C ALA A 442 3.22 18.23 -3.07
N ARG A 443 4.46 18.59 -2.80
CA ARG A 443 5.07 18.51 -1.45
C ARG A 443 4.19 19.16 -0.37
N ALA A 444 3.59 20.31 -0.68
CA ALA A 444 2.73 21.03 0.27
C ALA A 444 1.50 20.22 0.69
N ASP A 445 0.94 19.41 -0.21
CA ASP A 445 -0.24 18.59 0.08
C ASP A 445 0.11 17.42 0.99
N TYR A 446 1.30 16.80 0.81
CA TYR A 446 1.79 15.75 1.74
C TYR A 446 2.06 16.33 3.14
N ILE A 447 2.64 17.51 3.23
CA ILE A 447 2.82 18.24 4.50
C ILE A 447 1.46 18.58 5.11
N GLY A 448 0.52 19.09 4.30
CA GLY A 448 -0.84 19.38 4.73
C GLY A 448 -1.55 18.14 5.28
N LYS A 449 -1.43 17.01 4.57
CA LYS A 449 -1.99 15.71 5.02
C LYS A 449 -1.39 15.28 6.36
N LEU A 450 -0.06 15.37 6.53
CA LEU A 450 0.60 15.02 7.79
C LEU A 450 0.12 15.91 8.94
N ARG A 451 0.01 17.21 8.73
CA ARG A 451 -0.50 18.12 9.76
C ARG A 451 -1.96 17.85 10.10
N THR A 452 -2.82 17.60 9.10
CA THR A 452 -4.23 17.26 9.33
C THR A 452 -4.39 15.96 10.10
N MET A 453 -3.65 14.90 9.75
CA MET A 453 -3.73 13.61 10.44
C MET A 453 -3.08 13.61 11.81
N GLY A 454 -2.13 14.51 12.04
CA GLY A 454 -1.46 14.68 13.34
C GLY A 454 -2.14 15.68 14.27
N ASP A 455 -3.16 16.42 13.80
CA ASP A 455 -3.86 17.42 14.60
C ASP A 455 -4.53 16.77 15.82
N GLY A 456 -4.31 17.37 17.00
CA GLY A 456 -4.76 16.80 18.28
C GLY A 456 -4.06 15.49 18.72
N VAL A 457 -3.18 14.91 17.87
CA VAL A 457 -2.44 13.67 18.15
C VAL A 457 -1.01 13.97 18.55
N ALA A 458 -0.21 14.55 17.67
CA ALA A 458 1.17 14.93 17.94
C ALA A 458 1.30 16.45 18.16
N ASP A 459 2.39 16.87 18.81
CA ASP A 459 2.66 18.28 18.98
C ASP A 459 3.11 18.88 17.61
N PRO A 460 2.69 20.12 17.28
CA PRO A 460 3.07 20.79 16.03
C PRO A 460 4.59 20.86 15.82
N ASP A 461 5.36 21.16 16.86
CA ASP A 461 6.82 21.23 16.80
C ASP A 461 7.45 19.86 16.45
N GLU A 462 6.85 18.76 16.90
CA GLU A 462 7.32 17.40 16.59
C GLU A 462 7.02 17.04 15.13
N ILE A 463 5.87 17.46 14.62
CA ILE A 463 5.52 17.34 13.19
C ILE A 463 6.50 18.14 12.34
N ASP A 464 6.78 19.38 12.71
CA ASP A 464 7.71 20.25 11.99
C ASP A 464 9.15 19.71 12.05
N ARG A 465 9.57 19.14 13.18
CA ARG A 465 10.85 18.41 13.30
C ARG A 465 10.95 17.26 12.31
N PHE A 466 9.90 16.44 12.20
CA PHE A 466 9.87 15.32 11.26
C PHE A 466 9.93 15.79 9.80
N ILE A 467 9.17 16.83 9.46
CA ILE A 467 9.19 17.45 8.13
C ILE A 467 10.60 17.91 7.80
N GLY A 468 11.28 18.60 8.71
CA GLY A 468 12.66 19.07 8.52
C GLY A 468 13.66 17.93 8.27
N LEU A 469 13.53 16.81 8.98
CA LEU A 469 14.35 15.62 8.69
C LEU A 469 14.09 15.06 7.29
N VAL A 470 12.83 14.99 6.87
CA VAL A 470 12.47 14.49 5.53
C VAL A 470 12.94 15.42 4.42
N GLU A 471 12.99 16.74 4.64
CA GLU A 471 13.53 17.71 3.68
C GLU A 471 15.02 17.49 3.41
N ASP A 472 15.79 17.08 4.41
CA ASP A 472 17.22 16.81 4.31
C ASP A 472 17.56 15.31 4.15
N LEU A 473 16.59 14.47 3.75
CA LEU A 473 16.65 13.01 3.80
C LEU A 473 17.98 12.41 3.34
N GLU A 474 18.47 12.78 2.17
CA GLU A 474 19.72 12.21 1.63
C GLU A 474 20.98 12.57 2.44
N ARG A 475 20.91 13.68 3.21
CA ARG A 475 22.03 14.16 4.02
C ARG A 475 21.99 13.64 5.46
N LEU A 476 20.90 12.96 5.85
CA LEU A 476 20.76 12.47 7.21
C LEU A 476 21.89 11.52 7.60
N SER A 477 22.48 11.77 8.77
CA SER A 477 23.36 10.82 9.42
C SER A 477 22.58 9.59 9.90
N ALA A 478 23.26 8.56 10.34
CA ALA A 478 22.63 7.39 10.96
C ALA A 478 21.86 7.75 12.26
N ASP A 479 22.31 8.75 12.97
CA ASP A 479 21.63 9.24 14.18
C ASP A 479 20.33 9.98 13.83
N ASP A 480 20.32 10.73 12.72
CA ASP A 480 19.10 11.40 12.24
C ASP A 480 18.10 10.40 11.68
N VAL A 481 18.53 9.37 10.93
CA VAL A 481 17.65 8.28 10.46
C VAL A 481 17.01 7.54 11.63
N ALA A 482 17.73 7.35 12.73
CA ALA A 482 17.16 6.78 13.96
C ALA A 482 16.03 7.64 14.56
N ARG A 483 15.94 8.92 14.17
CA ARG A 483 14.91 9.88 14.61
C ARG A 483 13.80 10.10 13.57
N LEU A 484 13.78 9.35 12.47
CA LEU A 484 12.65 9.32 11.53
C LEU A 484 11.47 8.58 12.14
N ASN A 485 10.88 9.22 13.13
CA ASN A 485 9.79 8.80 13.97
C ASN A 485 9.02 10.05 14.41
N ILE A 486 7.77 9.91 14.83
CA ILE A 486 6.98 10.98 15.45
C ILE A 486 6.53 10.51 16.81
N VAL A 487 6.82 11.29 17.84
CA VAL A 487 6.41 11.02 19.20
C VAL A 487 5.02 11.58 19.45
N VAL A 488 4.17 10.81 20.09
CA VAL A 488 2.85 11.24 20.56
C VAL A 488 2.90 11.38 22.08
N PRO A 489 2.42 12.50 22.65
CA PRO A 489 2.33 12.66 24.09
C PRO A 489 1.56 11.49 24.75
N ALA A 490 2.04 11.01 25.87
CA ALA A 490 1.51 9.81 26.52
C ALA A 490 0.01 9.93 26.90
N ASP A 491 -0.45 11.14 27.19
CA ASP A 491 -1.85 11.43 27.49
C ASP A 491 -2.76 11.43 26.26
N ARG A 492 -2.19 11.50 25.06
CA ARG A 492 -2.91 11.40 23.76
C ARG A 492 -2.76 10.03 23.10
N LEU A 493 -1.82 9.22 23.57
CA LEU A 493 -1.64 7.86 23.09
C LEU A 493 -2.54 6.94 23.90
N GLN A 494 -3.62 6.45 23.29
CA GLN A 494 -4.50 5.51 23.95
C GLN A 494 -3.73 4.24 24.30
N ASP A 495 -3.58 4.01 25.60
CA ASP A 495 -2.96 2.81 26.10
C ASP A 495 -3.96 1.65 26.00
N THR A 496 -3.44 0.49 25.72
CA THR A 496 -4.18 -0.75 25.73
C THR A 496 -4.09 -1.38 27.11
N SER A 497 -4.24 -0.57 28.16
CA SER A 497 -4.07 -1.03 29.53
C SER A 497 -4.80 -2.35 29.80
N ALA A 498 -4.09 -3.23 30.46
CA ALA A 498 -4.48 -4.28 31.43
C ALA A 498 -5.55 -5.34 31.05
N GLU A 499 -6.45 -5.13 30.12
CA GLU A 499 -7.55 -6.09 29.86
C GLU A 499 -7.20 -7.20 28.88
N ARG A 500 -6.22 -7.00 27.99
CA ARG A 500 -5.77 -7.99 27.01
C ARG A 500 -4.26 -8.09 27.03
N VAL A 501 -3.74 -9.14 27.62
CA VAL A 501 -2.31 -9.49 27.58
C VAL A 501 -2.08 -10.50 26.46
N GLY A 502 -1.02 -10.29 25.67
CA GLY A 502 -0.50 -11.32 24.76
C GLY A 502 0.10 -12.50 25.54
N ILE A 503 0.78 -13.38 24.82
CA ILE A 503 1.46 -14.54 25.43
C ILE A 503 2.84 -14.18 26.06
N LEU A 504 3.25 -12.92 25.98
CA LEU A 504 4.51 -12.41 26.54
C LEU A 504 4.29 -11.69 27.85
#